data_01c285200cc93d0086d8cb18b3dcf884
#
_entry.id   01c285200cc93d0086d8cb18b3dcf884
#
_cell.length_a   1.000
_cell.length_b   1.000
_cell.length_c   1.000
_cell.angle_alpha   90.00
_cell.angle_beta   90.00
_cell.angle_gamma   90.00
#
_symmetry.space_group_name_H-M   'P 1'
#
loop_
_entity.id
_entity.type
_entity.pdbx_description
1 polymer ?
#
loop_
_entity_poly.entity_id
_entity_poly.type
_entity_poly.pdbx_seq_one_letter_code
_entity_poly.pdbx_strand_id
1 'polypeptide(L)'
;MTVTPFPELAPVPAPVFDVETILAGIDTMAAQKPVAAQLVSVANAEETSAKELARILASDVALAGLVMKLANSAYFGMRGRVTSLQFAVTVVGFTTVRTMATVALTELDDESRLPENFWDFTTHLALAASTLAPRFGERPQDALCLGLLAQLGAALLFHDDAEGYGAIAVTEPTFAGRRAAETRRYGINSLRLTAVALEQWGFPGPMIVPLKHVDDYRAPEGALLRSSFEIAARLTTEDYETVPIVRVSCGQLREDDVVPVLDVVRADADELRRAMLAD
;
A
#
# COMPACT_ATOMS: atom_id res chain seq x y z
N MET A 1 -17.82 -23.43 50.69
CA MET A 1 -17.67 -23.14 49.25
C MET A 1 -16.39 -22.35 49.11
N THR A 2 -15.32 -23.00 48.67
CA THR A 2 -14.01 -22.38 48.44
C THR A 2 -14.01 -21.84 47.02
N VAL A 3 -13.95 -20.53 46.88
CA VAL A 3 -13.82 -19.86 45.57
C VAL A 3 -12.38 -20.07 45.08
N THR A 4 -12.22 -20.83 44.01
CA THR A 4 -10.92 -20.99 43.34
C THR A 4 -10.58 -19.64 42.67
N PRO A 5 -9.43 -19.02 42.97
CA PRO A 5 -9.04 -17.79 42.28
C PRO A 5 -8.81 -18.07 40.80
N PHE A 6 -9.28 -17.15 39.97
CA PHE A 6 -8.96 -17.17 38.54
C PHE A 6 -7.43 -17.20 38.32
N PRO A 7 -6.93 -18.01 37.39
CA PRO A 7 -5.51 -17.97 37.06
C PRO A 7 -5.13 -16.56 36.64
N GLU A 8 -4.11 -16.02 37.29
CA GLU A 8 -3.49 -14.76 36.95
C GLU A 8 -2.96 -14.88 35.51
N LEU A 9 -3.54 -14.10 34.59
CA LEU A 9 -3.05 -14.03 33.21
C LEU A 9 -1.58 -13.61 33.27
N ALA A 10 -0.70 -14.45 32.71
CA ALA A 10 0.71 -14.10 32.55
C ALA A 10 0.84 -12.72 31.90
N PRO A 11 1.76 -11.87 32.36
CA PRO A 11 1.97 -10.55 31.75
C PRO A 11 2.27 -10.74 30.26
N VAL A 12 1.49 -10.04 29.42
CA VAL A 12 1.76 -9.96 27.98
C VAL A 12 3.20 -9.43 27.84
N PRO A 13 4.11 -10.17 27.20
CA PRO A 13 5.47 -9.67 27.01
C PRO A 13 5.39 -8.28 26.34
N ALA A 14 6.21 -7.34 26.80
CA ALA A 14 6.31 -6.03 26.19
C ALA A 14 6.57 -6.20 24.67
N PRO A 15 5.98 -5.36 23.81
CA PRO A 15 6.20 -5.46 22.39
C PRO A 15 7.71 -5.41 22.10
N VAL A 16 8.19 -6.40 21.35
CA VAL A 16 9.61 -6.57 21.02
C VAL A 16 10.08 -5.47 20.06
N PHE A 17 9.14 -4.66 19.56
CA PHE A 17 9.34 -3.69 18.50
C PHE A 17 9.09 -2.26 18.97
N ASP A 18 10.04 -1.40 18.65
CA ASP A 18 9.92 0.04 18.79
C ASP A 18 9.61 0.64 17.42
N VAL A 19 8.44 1.22 17.28
CA VAL A 19 8.00 1.92 16.05
C VAL A 19 8.98 3.03 15.69
N GLU A 20 9.57 3.72 16.66
CA GLU A 20 10.58 4.75 16.43
C GLU A 20 11.83 4.18 15.78
N THR A 21 12.26 2.98 16.17
CA THR A 21 13.41 2.29 15.57
C THR A 21 13.15 1.91 14.11
N ILE A 22 11.95 1.39 13.79
CA ILE A 22 11.56 1.07 12.41
C ILE A 22 11.55 2.33 11.55
N LEU A 23 10.96 3.42 12.06
CA LEU A 23 10.90 4.70 11.35
C LEU A 23 12.29 5.35 11.19
N ALA A 24 13.18 5.23 12.17
CA ALA A 24 14.57 5.68 12.07
C ALA A 24 15.37 4.90 11.01
N GLY A 25 15.03 3.62 10.76
CA GLY A 25 15.57 2.84 9.66
C GLY A 25 15.28 3.47 8.30
N ILE A 26 14.12 4.08 8.13
CA ILE A 26 13.72 4.79 6.90
C ILE A 26 14.60 6.02 6.65
N ASP A 27 14.96 6.78 7.69
CA ASP A 27 15.89 7.93 7.55
C ASP A 27 17.26 7.46 7.06
N THR A 28 17.69 6.27 7.47
CA THR A 28 18.92 5.65 6.98
C THR A 28 18.81 5.29 5.49
N MET A 29 17.68 4.75 5.06
CA MET A 29 17.40 4.48 3.63
C MET A 29 17.38 5.77 2.81
N ALA A 30 16.81 6.86 3.35
CA ALA A 30 16.79 8.17 2.71
C ALA A 30 18.20 8.71 2.41
N ALA A 31 19.16 8.46 3.29
CA ALA A 31 20.55 8.84 3.08
C ALA A 31 21.23 8.04 1.95
N GLN A 32 20.79 6.79 1.72
CA GLN A 32 21.32 5.93 0.68
C GLN A 32 20.68 6.20 -0.70
N LYS A 33 19.44 6.69 -0.73
CA LYS A 33 18.65 6.97 -1.97
C LYS A 33 18.24 8.46 -2.03
N PRO A 34 19.18 9.39 -2.17
CA PRO A 34 18.93 10.83 -2.02
C PRO A 34 17.95 11.40 -3.06
N VAL A 35 17.94 10.87 -4.28
CA VAL A 35 17.00 11.31 -5.34
C VAL A 35 15.57 10.92 -4.98
N ALA A 36 15.34 9.68 -4.55
CA ALA A 36 14.04 9.23 -4.10
C ALA A 36 13.54 10.03 -2.88
N ALA A 37 14.40 10.24 -1.88
CA ALA A 37 14.10 11.07 -0.71
C ALA A 37 13.73 12.51 -1.09
N GLN A 38 14.47 13.11 -2.02
CA GLN A 38 14.16 14.43 -2.53
C GLN A 38 12.80 14.48 -3.22
N LEU A 39 12.48 13.51 -4.06
CA LEU A 39 11.18 13.43 -4.73
C LEU A 39 10.03 13.26 -3.74
N VAL A 40 10.19 12.44 -2.70
CA VAL A 40 9.19 12.27 -1.65
C VAL A 40 8.91 13.61 -0.94
N SER A 41 9.94 14.42 -0.69
CA SER A 41 9.79 15.71 0.00
C SER A 41 9.20 16.82 -0.90
N VAL A 42 9.58 16.86 -2.19
CA VAL A 42 9.27 18.00 -3.09
C VAL A 42 7.97 17.83 -3.84
N ALA A 43 7.53 16.58 -4.12
CA ALA A 43 6.38 16.33 -4.99
C ALA A 43 5.03 16.94 -4.52
N ASN A 44 4.92 17.37 -3.28
CA ASN A 44 3.73 18.02 -2.73
C ASN A 44 3.89 19.53 -2.49
N ALA A 45 5.06 20.10 -2.79
CA ALA A 45 5.23 21.54 -2.64
C ALA A 45 4.36 22.29 -3.68
N GLU A 46 3.65 23.33 -3.23
CA GLU A 46 2.67 24.08 -4.06
C GLU A 46 3.32 24.67 -5.34
N GLU A 47 4.62 24.95 -5.30
CA GLU A 47 5.36 25.56 -6.42
C GLU A 47 6.03 24.52 -7.32
N THR A 48 5.92 23.21 -7.04
CA THR A 48 6.62 22.17 -7.80
C THR A 48 6.00 22.01 -9.20
N SER A 49 6.83 22.04 -10.22
CA SER A 49 6.43 21.83 -11.60
C SER A 49 6.81 20.44 -12.13
N ALA A 50 6.09 19.96 -13.16
CA ALA A 50 6.43 18.71 -13.85
C ALA A 50 7.85 18.73 -14.43
N LYS A 51 8.34 19.92 -14.85
CA LYS A 51 9.71 20.11 -15.34
C LYS A 51 10.75 19.92 -14.23
N GLU A 52 10.46 20.40 -13.04
CA GLU A 52 11.35 20.26 -11.89
C GLU A 52 11.43 18.81 -11.42
N LEU A 53 10.29 18.13 -11.25
CA LEU A 53 10.28 16.70 -10.93
C LEU A 53 11.01 15.87 -11.98
N ALA A 54 10.80 16.15 -13.26
CA ALA A 54 11.50 15.48 -14.33
C ALA A 54 13.03 15.70 -14.27
N ARG A 55 13.49 16.90 -13.87
CA ARG A 55 14.91 17.21 -13.68
C ARG A 55 15.51 16.41 -12.52
N ILE A 56 14.78 16.28 -11.42
CA ILE A 56 15.23 15.47 -10.27
C ILE A 56 15.26 13.99 -10.68
N LEU A 57 14.19 13.47 -11.30
CA LEU A 57 14.10 12.10 -11.80
C LEU A 57 15.25 11.74 -12.76
N ALA A 58 15.68 12.66 -13.62
CA ALA A 58 16.76 12.42 -14.57
C ALA A 58 18.12 12.11 -13.92
N SER A 59 18.25 12.36 -12.61
CA SER A 59 19.47 12.04 -11.83
C SER A 59 19.50 10.59 -11.34
N ASP A 60 18.38 9.85 -11.49
CA ASP A 60 18.25 8.44 -11.14
C ASP A 60 17.65 7.67 -12.31
N VAL A 61 18.50 6.92 -13.02
CA VAL A 61 18.13 6.19 -14.25
C VAL A 61 17.09 5.10 -13.98
N ALA A 62 17.19 4.40 -12.84
CA ALA A 62 16.27 3.33 -12.48
C ALA A 62 14.87 3.90 -12.21
N LEU A 63 14.79 4.92 -11.35
CA LEU A 63 13.52 5.57 -11.02
C LEU A 63 12.91 6.30 -12.23
N ALA A 64 13.72 6.93 -13.06
CA ALA A 64 13.26 7.53 -14.33
C ALA A 64 12.68 6.48 -15.27
N GLY A 65 13.35 5.33 -15.41
CA GLY A 65 12.88 4.17 -16.17
C GLY A 65 11.55 3.64 -15.66
N LEU A 66 11.40 3.50 -14.34
CA LEU A 66 10.18 3.05 -13.69
C LEU A 66 9.00 3.99 -13.99
N VAL A 67 9.18 5.29 -13.81
CA VAL A 67 8.14 6.29 -14.10
C VAL A 67 7.77 6.32 -15.59
N MET A 68 8.75 6.21 -16.50
CA MET A 68 8.50 6.11 -17.93
C MET A 68 7.74 4.83 -18.31
N LYS A 69 8.10 3.68 -17.73
CA LYS A 69 7.44 2.39 -17.96
C LYS A 69 5.98 2.45 -17.49
N LEU A 70 5.75 2.98 -16.29
CA LEU A 70 4.42 3.16 -15.71
C LEU A 70 3.55 4.10 -16.57
N ALA A 71 4.09 5.25 -16.99
CA ALA A 71 3.37 6.21 -17.82
C ALA A 71 2.96 5.62 -19.19
N ASN A 72 3.73 4.68 -19.73
CA ASN A 72 3.43 3.97 -20.97
C ASN A 72 2.60 2.68 -20.76
N SER A 73 2.21 2.32 -19.53
CA SER A 73 1.37 1.17 -19.29
C SER A 73 -0.06 1.37 -19.84
N ALA A 74 -0.79 0.26 -20.00
CA ALA A 74 -2.18 0.31 -20.44
C ALA A 74 -3.07 1.09 -19.46
N TYR A 75 -2.76 1.02 -18.17
CA TYR A 75 -3.50 1.74 -17.12
C TYR A 75 -3.63 3.25 -17.42
N PHE A 76 -2.56 3.89 -17.91
CA PHE A 76 -2.57 5.31 -18.28
C PHE A 76 -3.02 5.55 -19.76
N GLY A 77 -3.29 4.50 -20.52
CA GLY A 77 -3.78 4.59 -21.90
C GLY A 77 -2.80 5.21 -22.91
N MET A 78 -1.51 5.32 -22.54
CA MET A 78 -0.51 6.07 -23.31
C MET A 78 0.54 5.17 -23.98
N ARG A 79 0.28 3.88 -24.17
CA ARG A 79 1.23 2.89 -24.70
C ARG A 79 2.14 3.43 -25.81
N GLY A 80 3.44 3.53 -25.52
CA GLY A 80 4.47 3.99 -26.46
C GLY A 80 4.40 5.46 -26.89
N ARG A 81 3.52 6.27 -26.29
CA ARG A 81 3.35 7.69 -26.65
C ARG A 81 4.13 8.63 -25.74
N VAL A 82 4.52 8.18 -24.56
CA VAL A 82 5.28 8.97 -23.59
C VAL A 82 6.76 8.83 -23.92
N THR A 83 7.37 9.90 -24.40
CA THR A 83 8.76 9.93 -24.88
C THR A 83 9.69 10.82 -24.07
N SER A 84 9.15 11.56 -23.07
CA SER A 84 9.96 12.42 -22.20
C SER A 84 9.54 12.30 -20.75
N LEU A 85 10.50 12.47 -19.83
CA LEU A 85 10.23 12.44 -18.38
C LEU A 85 9.21 13.51 -17.95
N GLN A 86 9.29 14.72 -18.51
CA GLN A 86 8.33 15.77 -18.20
C GLN A 86 6.91 15.39 -18.60
N PHE A 87 6.74 14.75 -19.76
CA PHE A 87 5.44 14.26 -20.19
C PHE A 87 4.99 13.06 -19.36
N ALA A 88 5.91 12.14 -18.99
CA ALA A 88 5.62 11.06 -18.06
C ALA A 88 5.07 11.59 -16.73
N VAL A 89 5.73 12.56 -16.11
CA VAL A 89 5.27 13.19 -14.87
C VAL A 89 3.88 13.81 -15.02
N THR A 90 3.59 14.42 -16.18
CA THR A 90 2.27 15.01 -16.45
C THR A 90 1.19 13.93 -16.58
N VAL A 91 1.51 12.79 -17.20
CA VAL A 91 0.59 11.66 -17.40
C VAL A 91 0.28 10.97 -16.08
N VAL A 92 1.31 10.58 -15.34
CA VAL A 92 1.12 9.83 -14.07
C VAL A 92 0.70 10.72 -12.91
N GLY A 93 1.03 12.00 -12.94
CA GLY A 93 0.76 12.96 -11.86
C GLY A 93 1.79 12.90 -10.73
N PHE A 94 1.80 13.95 -9.90
CA PHE A 94 2.81 14.15 -8.85
C PHE A 94 2.68 13.13 -7.72
N THR A 95 1.46 12.79 -7.33
CA THR A 95 1.19 11.76 -6.30
C THR A 95 1.78 10.41 -6.70
N THR A 96 1.64 10.02 -7.98
CA THR A 96 2.21 8.78 -8.49
C THR A 96 3.73 8.80 -8.50
N VAL A 97 4.34 9.91 -8.95
CA VAL A 97 5.81 10.08 -8.92
C VAL A 97 6.32 9.92 -7.49
N ARG A 98 5.65 10.54 -6.52
CA ARG A 98 5.99 10.42 -5.09
C ARG A 98 5.83 8.98 -4.59
N THR A 99 4.76 8.30 -4.98
CA THR A 99 4.53 6.89 -4.64
C THR A 99 5.66 6.01 -5.18
N MET A 100 6.07 6.20 -6.45
CA MET A 100 7.21 5.49 -7.04
C MET A 100 8.52 5.77 -6.31
N ALA A 101 8.76 7.03 -5.96
CA ALA A 101 9.92 7.41 -5.16
C ALA A 101 9.90 6.74 -3.76
N THR A 102 8.72 6.62 -3.15
CA THR A 102 8.57 5.92 -1.86
C THR A 102 8.83 4.42 -1.99
N VAL A 103 8.30 3.77 -3.04
CA VAL A 103 8.58 2.36 -3.35
C VAL A 103 10.09 2.13 -3.49
N ALA A 104 10.77 2.96 -4.28
CA ALA A 104 12.21 2.87 -4.45
C ALA A 104 12.97 3.16 -3.15
N LEU A 105 12.55 4.18 -2.38
CA LEU A 105 13.17 4.56 -1.11
C LEU A 105 13.14 3.43 -0.07
N THR A 106 12.03 2.72 0.01
CA THR A 106 11.76 1.67 1.00
C THR A 106 12.13 0.26 0.52
N GLU A 107 12.85 0.16 -0.60
CA GLU A 107 13.32 -1.11 -1.18
C GLU A 107 12.19 -2.13 -1.46
N LEU A 108 10.98 -1.64 -1.70
CA LEU A 108 9.86 -2.49 -2.12
C LEU A 108 10.05 -3.06 -3.54
N ASP A 109 11.04 -2.59 -4.29
CA ASP A 109 11.47 -3.10 -5.58
C ASP A 109 12.35 -4.36 -5.48
N ASP A 110 12.83 -4.73 -4.28
CA ASP A 110 13.56 -5.99 -4.01
C ASP A 110 12.61 -7.07 -3.46
N GLU A 111 12.07 -7.91 -4.34
CA GLU A 111 11.13 -8.98 -3.97
C GLU A 111 11.72 -9.99 -2.96
N SER A 112 13.05 -10.14 -2.88
CA SER A 112 13.70 -11.07 -1.93
C SER A 112 13.54 -10.65 -0.46
N ARG A 113 13.18 -9.39 -0.24
CA ARG A 113 13.01 -8.76 1.08
C ARG A 113 11.55 -8.53 1.47
N LEU A 114 10.62 -9.12 0.71
CA LEU A 114 9.17 -8.92 0.87
C LEU A 114 8.47 -10.21 1.26
N PRO A 115 7.30 -10.14 1.90
CA PRO A 115 6.44 -11.30 2.10
C PRO A 115 6.12 -11.99 0.77
N GLU A 116 5.91 -13.30 0.81
CA GLU A 116 5.48 -14.07 -0.37
C GLU A 116 4.22 -13.46 -0.99
N ASN A 117 4.17 -13.41 -2.33
CA ASN A 117 3.06 -12.84 -3.11
C ASN A 117 2.76 -11.35 -2.82
N PHE A 118 3.70 -10.62 -2.22
CA PHE A 118 3.52 -9.21 -1.86
C PHE A 118 3.05 -8.37 -3.05
N TRP A 119 3.75 -8.42 -4.17
CA TRP A 119 3.41 -7.62 -5.34
C TRP A 119 2.17 -8.10 -6.07
N ASP A 120 1.91 -9.41 -6.06
CA ASP A 120 0.67 -9.94 -6.61
C ASP A 120 -0.54 -9.35 -5.87
N PHE A 121 -0.56 -9.45 -4.55
CA PHE A 121 -1.62 -8.87 -3.73
C PHE A 121 -1.68 -7.34 -3.86
N THR A 122 -0.54 -6.65 -3.80
CA THR A 122 -0.46 -5.18 -3.83
C THR A 122 -0.97 -4.61 -5.15
N THR A 123 -0.68 -5.21 -6.29
CA THR A 123 -1.16 -4.75 -7.59
C THR A 123 -2.66 -4.96 -7.76
N HIS A 124 -3.20 -6.10 -7.30
CA HIS A 124 -4.64 -6.33 -7.25
C HIS A 124 -5.36 -5.33 -6.33
N LEU A 125 -4.79 -5.06 -5.15
CA LEU A 125 -5.31 -4.07 -4.21
C LEU A 125 -5.36 -2.66 -4.81
N ALA A 126 -4.28 -2.24 -5.48
CA ALA A 126 -4.17 -0.92 -6.09
C ALA A 126 -5.18 -0.73 -7.23
N LEU A 127 -5.32 -1.74 -8.10
CA LEU A 127 -6.29 -1.71 -9.19
C LEU A 127 -7.74 -1.75 -8.67
N ALA A 128 -8.01 -2.56 -7.65
CA ALA A 128 -9.33 -2.59 -7.01
C ALA A 128 -9.68 -1.22 -6.41
N ALA A 129 -8.74 -0.59 -5.70
CA ALA A 129 -8.92 0.75 -5.14
C ALA A 129 -9.20 1.79 -6.24
N SER A 130 -8.40 1.77 -7.30
CA SER A 130 -8.57 2.67 -8.44
C SER A 130 -9.91 2.48 -9.16
N THR A 131 -10.30 1.22 -9.41
CA THR A 131 -11.55 0.89 -10.11
C THR A 131 -12.78 1.25 -9.28
N LEU A 132 -12.72 1.06 -7.97
CA LEU A 132 -13.80 1.38 -7.04
C LEU A 132 -13.89 2.87 -6.68
N ALA A 133 -12.78 3.62 -6.77
CA ALA A 133 -12.66 5.01 -6.31
C ALA A 133 -13.84 5.92 -6.69
N PRO A 134 -14.36 5.92 -7.95
CA PRO A 134 -15.47 6.77 -8.34
C PRO A 134 -16.77 6.48 -7.55
N ARG A 135 -16.96 5.24 -7.08
CA ARG A 135 -18.13 4.86 -6.26
C ARG A 135 -18.06 5.45 -4.85
N PHE A 136 -16.87 5.83 -4.40
CA PHE A 136 -16.60 6.44 -3.10
C PHE A 136 -16.34 7.95 -3.18
N GLY A 137 -16.45 8.54 -4.39
CA GLY A 137 -16.18 9.97 -4.62
C GLY A 137 -14.68 10.31 -4.64
N GLU A 138 -13.82 9.30 -4.79
CA GLU A 138 -12.36 9.44 -4.80
C GLU A 138 -11.81 9.44 -6.23
N ARG A 139 -10.60 9.98 -6.40
CA ARG A 139 -9.93 9.98 -7.69
C ARG A 139 -9.20 8.65 -7.93
N PRO A 140 -9.38 8.01 -9.10
CA PRO A 140 -8.76 6.70 -9.39
C PRO A 140 -7.24 6.68 -9.19
N GLN A 141 -6.53 7.73 -9.60
CA GLN A 141 -5.07 7.80 -9.46
C GLN A 141 -4.61 7.88 -7.99
N ASP A 142 -5.31 8.66 -7.15
CA ASP A 142 -4.96 8.75 -5.73
C ASP A 142 -5.27 7.43 -5.00
N ALA A 143 -6.37 6.77 -5.37
CA ALA A 143 -6.72 5.46 -4.85
C ALA A 143 -5.74 4.36 -5.31
N LEU A 144 -5.24 4.42 -6.56
CA LEU A 144 -4.16 3.54 -7.01
C LEU A 144 -2.93 3.68 -6.11
N CYS A 145 -2.50 4.92 -5.86
CA CYS A 145 -1.35 5.21 -5.01
C CYS A 145 -1.56 4.73 -3.57
N LEU A 146 -2.77 4.94 -3.02
CA LEU A 146 -3.14 4.40 -1.71
C LEU A 146 -3.00 2.88 -1.68
N GLY A 147 -3.52 2.17 -2.68
CA GLY A 147 -3.44 0.71 -2.76
C GLY A 147 -2.00 0.20 -2.87
N LEU A 148 -1.16 0.87 -3.68
CA LEU A 148 0.26 0.53 -3.83
C LEU A 148 1.06 0.69 -2.52
N LEU A 149 0.74 1.70 -1.71
CA LEU A 149 1.44 1.96 -0.47
C LEU A 149 0.79 1.30 0.77
N ALA A 150 -0.43 0.79 0.66
CA ALA A 150 -1.14 0.24 1.81
C ALA A 150 -0.36 -0.88 2.53
N GLN A 151 0.40 -1.68 1.79
CA GLN A 151 1.19 -2.79 2.31
C GLN A 151 2.60 -2.41 2.77
N LEU A 152 2.98 -1.13 2.73
CA LEU A 152 4.30 -0.66 3.17
C LEU A 152 4.65 -1.12 4.59
N GLY A 153 3.74 -0.98 5.55
CA GLY A 153 3.97 -1.41 6.92
C GLY A 153 4.14 -2.93 7.06
N ALA A 154 3.50 -3.73 6.19
CA ALA A 154 3.73 -5.17 6.13
C ALA A 154 5.16 -5.50 5.70
N ALA A 155 5.66 -4.81 4.68
CA ALA A 155 7.05 -4.96 4.23
C ALA A 155 8.05 -4.52 5.31
N LEU A 156 7.78 -3.40 5.99
CA LEU A 156 8.64 -2.92 7.09
C LEU A 156 8.70 -3.91 8.26
N LEU A 157 7.56 -4.46 8.69
CA LEU A 157 7.51 -5.48 9.74
C LEU A 157 8.22 -6.78 9.30
N PHE A 158 8.02 -7.19 8.06
CA PHE A 158 8.69 -8.37 7.51
C PHE A 158 10.21 -8.16 7.42
N HIS A 159 10.66 -6.99 7.00
CA HIS A 159 12.09 -6.67 6.92
C HIS A 159 12.78 -6.76 8.29
N ASP A 160 12.09 -6.36 9.35
CA ASP A 160 12.61 -6.36 10.71
C ASP A 160 12.48 -7.74 11.40
N ASP A 161 11.38 -8.49 11.15
CA ASP A 161 11.10 -9.81 11.72
C ASP A 161 10.43 -10.74 10.69
N ALA A 162 11.19 -11.22 9.71
CA ALA A 162 10.67 -12.07 8.64
C ALA A 162 10.06 -13.39 9.17
N GLU A 163 10.66 -13.99 10.20
CA GLU A 163 10.19 -15.26 10.79
C GLU A 163 8.85 -15.04 11.52
N GLY A 164 8.79 -14.06 12.40
CA GLY A 164 7.58 -13.79 13.18
C GLY A 164 6.42 -13.27 12.35
N TYR A 165 6.71 -12.40 11.36
CA TYR A 165 5.68 -11.93 10.44
C TYR A 165 5.17 -13.06 9.54
N GLY A 166 6.06 -13.90 9.03
CA GLY A 166 5.70 -15.10 8.25
C GLY A 166 4.84 -16.08 9.07
N ALA A 167 5.15 -16.29 10.34
CA ALA A 167 4.34 -17.13 11.24
C ALA A 167 2.92 -16.58 11.41
N ILE A 168 2.74 -15.27 11.51
CA ILE A 168 1.40 -14.64 11.56
C ILE A 168 0.64 -14.91 10.26
N ALA A 169 1.27 -14.80 9.10
CA ALA A 169 0.63 -15.04 7.82
C ALA A 169 0.10 -16.48 7.67
N VAL A 170 0.82 -17.45 8.26
CA VAL A 170 0.43 -18.87 8.25
C VAL A 170 -0.67 -19.19 9.27
N THR A 171 -0.60 -18.59 10.47
CA THR A 171 -1.50 -18.95 11.58
C THR A 171 -2.84 -18.21 11.54
N GLU A 172 -2.88 -17.04 10.90
CA GLU A 172 -4.05 -16.18 10.87
C GLU A 172 -4.62 -16.09 9.43
N PRO A 173 -5.65 -16.83 9.11
CA PRO A 173 -6.17 -16.90 7.74
C PRO A 173 -6.87 -15.61 7.28
N THR A 174 -7.37 -14.80 8.23
CA THR A 174 -8.12 -13.57 7.92
C THR A 174 -7.27 -12.31 8.07
N PHE A 175 -7.52 -11.30 7.24
CA PHE A 175 -6.84 -10.00 7.36
C PHE A 175 -7.05 -9.34 8.74
N ALA A 176 -8.24 -9.45 9.30
CA ALA A 176 -8.52 -8.91 10.64
C ALA A 176 -7.72 -9.67 11.72
N GLY A 177 -7.64 -11.00 11.61
CA GLY A 177 -6.83 -11.84 12.50
C GLY A 177 -5.36 -11.48 12.42
N ARG A 178 -4.81 -11.34 11.20
CA ARG A 178 -3.42 -10.93 10.96
C ARG A 178 -3.12 -9.59 11.62
N ARG A 179 -3.93 -8.55 11.40
CA ARG A 179 -3.75 -7.24 12.04
C ARG A 179 -3.86 -7.27 13.56
N ALA A 180 -4.75 -8.11 14.10
CA ALA A 180 -4.83 -8.32 15.53
C ALA A 180 -3.58 -9.03 16.09
N ALA A 181 -3.04 -10.01 15.38
CA ALA A 181 -1.80 -10.70 15.73
C ALA A 181 -0.58 -9.78 15.63
N GLU A 182 -0.49 -8.98 14.57
CA GLU A 182 0.53 -7.93 14.42
C GLU A 182 0.50 -6.97 15.61
N THR A 183 -0.68 -6.48 15.98
CA THR A 183 -0.84 -5.58 17.14
C THR A 183 -0.40 -6.24 18.44
N ARG A 184 -0.70 -7.53 18.64
CA ARG A 184 -0.25 -8.27 19.84
C ARG A 184 1.27 -8.43 19.87
N ARG A 185 1.90 -8.70 18.70
CA ARG A 185 3.33 -8.96 18.62
C ARG A 185 4.17 -7.68 18.58
N TYR A 186 3.75 -6.70 17.79
CA TYR A 186 4.53 -5.50 17.48
C TYR A 186 4.02 -4.23 18.16
N GLY A 187 2.88 -4.29 18.86
CA GLY A 187 2.24 -3.10 19.43
C GLY A 187 1.50 -2.23 18.40
N ILE A 188 1.66 -2.53 17.12
CA ILE A 188 1.04 -1.81 15.99
C ILE A 188 0.73 -2.81 14.87
N ASN A 189 -0.32 -2.59 14.09
CA ASN A 189 -0.53 -3.37 12.87
C ASN A 189 0.07 -2.68 11.64
N SER A 190 0.26 -3.45 10.57
CA SER A 190 0.89 -3.02 9.32
C SER A 190 0.23 -1.78 8.70
N LEU A 191 -1.10 -1.71 8.65
CA LEU A 191 -1.80 -0.56 8.06
C LEU A 191 -1.66 0.72 8.90
N ARG A 192 -1.65 0.59 10.21
CA ARG A 192 -1.38 1.72 11.12
C ARG A 192 0.07 2.17 11.01
N LEU A 193 1.02 1.25 10.86
CA LEU A 193 2.43 1.58 10.62
C LEU A 193 2.59 2.32 9.28
N THR A 194 1.92 1.83 8.21
CA THR A 194 1.87 2.57 6.93
C THR A 194 1.35 3.99 7.14
N ALA A 195 0.23 4.16 7.88
CA ALA A 195 -0.35 5.48 8.11
C ALA A 195 0.64 6.43 8.83
N VAL A 196 1.37 5.93 9.83
CA VAL A 196 2.39 6.70 10.56
C VAL A 196 3.54 7.10 9.63
N ALA A 197 4.07 6.17 8.84
CA ALA A 197 5.13 6.45 7.88
C ALA A 197 4.72 7.51 6.85
N LEU A 198 3.54 7.37 6.25
CA LEU A 198 3.03 8.33 5.26
C LEU A 198 2.76 9.71 5.89
N GLU A 199 2.31 9.77 7.14
CA GLU A 199 2.10 11.02 7.87
C GLU A 199 3.44 11.73 8.14
N GLN A 200 4.46 10.99 8.58
CA GLN A 200 5.82 11.52 8.80
C GLN A 200 6.42 12.07 7.49
N TRP A 201 6.17 11.43 6.37
CA TRP A 201 6.62 11.91 5.06
C TRP A 201 5.72 13.01 4.47
N GLY A 202 4.70 13.47 5.19
CA GLY A 202 3.81 14.55 4.77
C GLY A 202 2.88 14.19 3.60
N PHE A 203 2.46 12.92 3.47
CA PHE A 203 1.44 12.55 2.50
C PHE A 203 0.09 13.19 2.83
N PRO A 204 -0.77 13.44 1.84
CA PRO A 204 -2.06 14.11 2.07
C PRO A 204 -3.05 13.20 2.82
N GLY A 205 -3.97 13.85 3.57
CA GLY A 205 -4.99 13.16 4.37
C GLY A 205 -5.77 12.05 3.66
N PRO A 206 -6.20 12.20 2.39
CA PRO A 206 -6.87 11.13 1.64
C PRO A 206 -6.07 9.81 1.52
N MET A 207 -4.76 9.84 1.65
CA MET A 207 -3.91 8.63 1.66
C MET A 207 -3.69 8.06 3.07
N ILE A 208 -3.91 8.85 4.13
CA ILE A 208 -3.64 8.46 5.51
C ILE A 208 -4.92 8.02 6.23
N VAL A 209 -5.99 8.78 6.05
CA VAL A 209 -7.25 8.57 6.78
C VAL A 209 -7.85 7.18 6.53
N PRO A 210 -7.91 6.65 5.28
CA PRO A 210 -8.43 5.30 5.05
C PRO A 210 -7.66 4.21 5.79
N LEU A 211 -6.33 4.34 5.89
CA LEU A 211 -5.47 3.40 6.63
C LEU A 211 -5.76 3.40 8.13
N LYS A 212 -6.03 4.58 8.69
CA LYS A 212 -6.37 4.74 10.11
C LYS A 212 -7.74 4.16 10.47
N HIS A 213 -8.67 4.10 9.52
CA HIS A 213 -10.06 3.69 9.72
C HIS A 213 -10.45 2.34 9.10
N VAL A 214 -9.49 1.60 8.54
CA VAL A 214 -9.74 0.32 7.88
C VAL A 214 -10.36 -0.72 8.82
N ASP A 215 -10.01 -0.73 10.09
CA ASP A 215 -10.51 -1.69 11.10
C ASP A 215 -11.87 -1.29 11.69
N ASP A 216 -12.31 -0.05 11.51
CA ASP A 216 -13.64 0.40 11.93
C ASP A 216 -14.65 0.23 10.79
N TYR A 217 -15.42 -0.85 10.84
CA TYR A 217 -16.46 -1.16 9.84
C TYR A 217 -17.64 -0.18 9.84
N ARG A 218 -17.68 0.77 10.76
CA ARG A 218 -18.69 1.84 10.79
C ARG A 218 -18.17 3.14 10.17
N ALA A 219 -16.85 3.28 10.05
CA ALA A 219 -16.21 4.46 9.47
C ALA A 219 -16.26 4.39 7.93
N PRO A 220 -16.96 5.30 7.24
CA PRO A 220 -17.00 5.33 5.79
C PRO A 220 -15.64 5.66 5.16
N GLU A 221 -14.76 6.34 5.88
CA GLU A 221 -13.41 6.72 5.45
C GLU A 221 -12.53 5.50 5.11
N GLY A 222 -12.75 4.37 5.79
CA GLY A 222 -12.04 3.11 5.51
C GLY A 222 -12.72 2.23 4.46
N ALA A 223 -13.91 2.59 3.98
CA ALA A 223 -14.75 1.71 3.18
C ALA A 223 -14.14 1.36 1.81
N LEU A 224 -13.58 2.33 1.10
CA LEU A 224 -12.87 2.08 -0.16
C LEU A 224 -11.75 1.07 0.04
N LEU A 225 -10.87 1.31 1.00
CA LEU A 225 -9.71 0.45 1.23
C LEU A 225 -10.14 -0.97 1.67
N ARG A 226 -11.12 -1.11 2.58
CA ARG A 226 -11.69 -2.42 2.96
C ARG A 226 -12.26 -3.18 1.77
N SER A 227 -13.03 -2.49 0.91
CA SER A 227 -13.60 -3.09 -0.28
C SER A 227 -12.52 -3.55 -1.26
N SER A 228 -11.45 -2.78 -1.38
CA SER A 228 -10.30 -3.12 -2.23
C SER A 228 -9.53 -4.32 -1.69
N PHE A 229 -9.35 -4.43 -0.37
CA PHE A 229 -8.79 -5.63 0.28
C PHE A 229 -9.63 -6.87 0.00
N GLU A 230 -10.95 -6.76 0.09
CA GLU A 230 -11.87 -7.86 -0.20
C GLU A 230 -11.76 -8.33 -1.66
N ILE A 231 -11.72 -7.38 -2.61
CA ILE A 231 -11.55 -7.69 -4.04
C ILE A 231 -10.19 -8.37 -4.30
N ALA A 232 -9.10 -7.82 -3.77
CA ALA A 232 -7.77 -8.39 -3.92
C ALA A 232 -7.71 -9.81 -3.35
N ALA A 233 -8.27 -10.04 -2.16
CA ALA A 233 -8.30 -11.34 -1.52
C ALA A 233 -9.06 -12.40 -2.34
N ARG A 234 -10.21 -12.04 -2.92
CA ARG A 234 -10.99 -12.93 -3.80
C ARG A 234 -10.21 -13.35 -5.05
N LEU A 235 -9.21 -12.57 -5.46
CA LEU A 235 -8.42 -12.82 -6.67
C LEU A 235 -7.10 -13.55 -6.41
N THR A 236 -6.52 -13.37 -5.21
CA THR A 236 -5.14 -13.81 -4.93
C THR A 236 -5.01 -14.86 -3.84
N THR A 237 -6.10 -15.16 -3.10
CA THR A 237 -6.05 -16.11 -1.98
C THR A 237 -6.92 -17.32 -2.30
N GLU A 238 -6.31 -18.51 -2.36
CA GLU A 238 -7.03 -19.77 -2.49
C GLU A 238 -7.93 -20.01 -1.27
N ASP A 239 -9.10 -20.59 -1.50
CA ASP A 239 -10.09 -20.91 -0.44
C ASP A 239 -10.47 -19.71 0.46
N TYR A 240 -10.40 -18.48 -0.10
CA TYR A 240 -10.74 -17.28 0.65
C TYR A 240 -12.21 -17.26 1.08
N GLU A 241 -12.45 -17.17 2.39
CA GLU A 241 -13.81 -16.97 2.92
C GLU A 241 -14.25 -15.51 2.72
N THR A 242 -15.14 -15.30 1.75
CA THR A 242 -15.54 -13.96 1.34
C THR A 242 -16.35 -13.24 2.41
N VAL A 243 -16.06 -11.96 2.61
CA VAL A 243 -16.88 -11.07 3.43
C VAL A 243 -17.89 -10.37 2.53
N PRO A 244 -19.19 -10.27 2.92
CA PRO A 244 -20.15 -9.54 2.11
C PRO A 244 -19.72 -8.13 1.79
N ILE A 245 -19.67 -7.76 0.50
CA ILE A 245 -19.16 -6.45 0.04
C ILE A 245 -19.96 -5.30 0.64
N VAL A 246 -21.26 -5.48 0.85
CA VAL A 246 -22.12 -4.48 1.49
C VAL A 246 -21.63 -4.09 2.88
N ARG A 247 -21.04 -5.06 3.62
CA ARG A 247 -20.52 -4.84 4.97
C ARG A 247 -19.22 -4.04 4.93
N VAL A 248 -18.26 -4.44 4.09
CA VAL A 248 -16.95 -3.78 4.02
C VAL A 248 -17.03 -2.39 3.38
N SER A 249 -18.02 -2.17 2.50
CA SER A 249 -18.25 -0.91 1.80
C SER A 249 -19.14 0.09 2.55
N CYS A 250 -19.55 -0.19 3.77
CA CYS A 250 -20.56 0.60 4.50
C CYS A 250 -21.86 0.79 3.68
N GLY A 251 -22.28 -0.24 2.96
CA GLY A 251 -23.51 -0.22 2.15
C GLY A 251 -23.42 0.47 0.80
N GLN A 252 -22.22 0.93 0.39
CA GLN A 252 -22.04 1.65 -0.89
C GLN A 252 -21.97 0.72 -2.10
N LEU A 253 -21.63 -0.57 -1.89
CA LEU A 253 -21.55 -1.58 -2.96
C LEU A 253 -22.49 -2.76 -2.69
N ARG A 254 -22.92 -3.41 -3.77
CA ARG A 254 -23.67 -4.68 -3.79
C ARG A 254 -22.82 -5.75 -4.46
N GLU A 255 -23.17 -7.03 -4.27
CA GLU A 255 -22.41 -8.13 -4.91
C GLU A 255 -22.43 -8.04 -6.45
N ASP A 256 -23.49 -7.52 -7.05
CA ASP A 256 -23.56 -7.31 -8.51
C ASP A 256 -22.52 -6.26 -9.00
N ASP A 257 -22.07 -5.35 -8.12
CA ASP A 257 -21.02 -4.37 -8.46
C ASP A 257 -19.63 -5.00 -8.46
N VAL A 258 -19.46 -6.18 -7.84
CA VAL A 258 -18.15 -6.83 -7.66
C VAL A 258 -17.65 -7.50 -8.93
N VAL A 259 -18.53 -8.21 -9.67
CA VAL A 259 -18.13 -9.00 -10.83
C VAL A 259 -17.38 -8.16 -11.88
N PRO A 260 -17.88 -6.99 -12.32
CA PRO A 260 -17.16 -6.16 -13.29
C PRO A 260 -15.79 -5.69 -12.77
N VAL A 261 -15.68 -5.45 -11.45
CA VAL A 261 -14.42 -5.03 -10.84
C VAL A 261 -13.39 -6.15 -10.85
N LEU A 262 -13.81 -7.38 -10.49
CA LEU A 262 -12.93 -8.56 -10.55
C LEU A 262 -12.36 -8.78 -11.95
N ASP A 263 -13.19 -8.62 -13.00
CA ASP A 263 -12.75 -8.81 -14.37
C ASP A 263 -11.71 -7.78 -14.80
N VAL A 264 -11.94 -6.50 -14.48
CA VAL A 264 -10.98 -5.42 -14.77
C VAL A 264 -9.67 -5.61 -14.04
N VAL A 265 -9.74 -5.87 -12.73
CA VAL A 265 -8.54 -6.05 -11.90
C VAL A 265 -7.71 -7.24 -12.38
N ARG A 266 -8.35 -8.38 -12.67
CA ARG A 266 -7.65 -9.57 -13.21
C ARG A 266 -6.98 -9.32 -14.55
N ALA A 267 -7.61 -8.54 -15.42
CA ALA A 267 -7.07 -8.26 -16.75
C ALA A 267 -5.81 -7.38 -16.71
N ASP A 268 -5.73 -6.45 -15.75
CA ASP A 268 -4.69 -5.41 -15.73
C ASP A 268 -3.58 -5.67 -14.69
N ALA A 269 -3.76 -6.63 -13.76
CA ALA A 269 -2.85 -6.87 -12.65
C ALA A 269 -1.41 -7.21 -13.09
N ASP A 270 -1.26 -8.12 -14.05
CA ASP A 270 0.04 -8.53 -14.56
C ASP A 270 0.79 -7.40 -15.27
N GLU A 271 0.07 -6.52 -15.96
CA GLU A 271 0.69 -5.38 -16.62
C GLU A 271 1.16 -4.34 -15.61
N LEU A 272 0.33 -4.04 -14.61
CA LEU A 272 0.73 -3.12 -13.55
C LEU A 272 1.93 -3.67 -12.77
N ARG A 273 1.91 -4.96 -12.39
CA ARG A 273 3.03 -5.60 -11.71
C ARG A 273 4.33 -5.47 -12.51
N ARG A 274 4.31 -5.79 -13.80
CA ARG A 274 5.49 -5.63 -14.68
C ARG A 274 5.92 -4.17 -14.84
N ALA A 275 5.01 -3.22 -14.74
CA ALA A 275 5.35 -1.80 -14.77
C ALA A 275 5.99 -1.31 -13.48
N MET A 276 5.69 -1.96 -12.34
CA MET A 276 6.19 -1.60 -11.02
C MET A 276 7.55 -2.21 -10.67
N LEU A 277 7.85 -3.39 -11.23
CA LEU A 277 9.10 -4.10 -10.97
C LEU A 277 10.12 -3.80 -12.09
N ALA A 278 11.37 -3.59 -11.69
CA ALA A 278 12.48 -3.56 -12.63
C ALA A 278 12.72 -5.01 -13.10
N ASP A 279 12.82 -5.21 -14.43
CA ASP A 279 13.28 -6.49 -14.99
C ASP A 279 14.77 -6.66 -14.72
#